data_5412e93442855c5b91f78319e18ca882
#
_entry.id   5412e93442855c5b91f78319e18ca882
#
_cell.length_a   1.000
_cell.length_b   1.000
_cell.length_c   1.000
_cell.angle_alpha   90.00
_cell.angle_beta   90.00
_cell.angle_gamma   90.00
#
_symmetry.space_group_name_H-M   'P 1'
#
loop_
_entity.id
_entity.type
_entity.pdbx_description
1 polymer ?
#
loop_
_entity_poly.entity_id
_entity_poly.type
_entity_poly.pdbx_seq_one_letter_code
_entity_poly.pdbx_strand_id
1 'polypeptide(L)'
;MLIVVDPHSGVPVYRQLMDQVKFHIASGLLKPGDELPSTRALSSQLGVNPMTISKAYSHLERDGVVKRRPGRPRVVRALEENQLKDSKLHQLRESLRPTVTIVNQLGVTKHDALGVFDELLSDENTSATKAEEGGET
;
A
#
# COMPACT_ATOMS: atom_id res chain seq x y z
N MET A 1 -5.88 -11.50 -0.88
CA MET A 1 -4.87 -10.46 -0.63
C MET A 1 -3.53 -10.93 -1.16
N LEU A 2 -3.00 -10.25 -2.15
CA LEU A 2 -1.71 -10.61 -2.74
C LEU A 2 -0.60 -9.77 -2.09
N ILE A 3 0.31 -10.45 -1.39
CA ILE A 3 1.47 -9.82 -0.75
C ILE A 3 2.73 -10.48 -1.30
N VAL A 4 3.70 -9.66 -1.68
CA VAL A 4 5.00 -10.10 -2.15
C VAL A 4 6.07 -9.61 -1.18
N VAL A 5 6.86 -10.55 -0.66
CA VAL A 5 7.92 -10.26 0.31
C VAL A 5 9.27 -10.45 -0.36
N ASP A 6 10.13 -9.44 -0.24
CA ASP A 6 11.52 -9.49 -0.69
C ASP A 6 12.45 -9.48 0.53
N PRO A 7 13.02 -10.62 0.91
CA PRO A 7 13.92 -10.68 2.07
C PRO A 7 15.25 -9.96 1.84
N HIS A 8 15.57 -9.60 0.61
CA HIS A 8 16.83 -8.93 0.24
C HIS A 8 16.69 -7.43 0.04
N SER A 9 15.49 -6.85 0.26
CA SER A 9 15.23 -5.44 0.01
C SER A 9 15.88 -4.47 0.99
N GLY A 10 16.37 -4.96 2.14
CA GLY A 10 16.88 -4.12 3.22
C GLY A 10 15.77 -3.57 4.14
N VAL A 11 14.51 -3.70 3.76
CA VAL A 11 13.36 -3.33 4.61
C VAL A 11 12.93 -4.56 5.41
N PRO A 12 12.74 -4.45 6.74
CA PRO A 12 12.28 -5.59 7.53
C PRO A 12 10.98 -6.17 6.97
N VAL A 13 10.84 -7.49 6.99
CA VAL A 13 9.68 -8.19 6.40
C VAL A 13 8.36 -7.71 7.02
N TYR A 14 8.31 -7.54 8.35
CA TYR A 14 7.08 -7.07 8.99
C TYR A 14 6.64 -5.71 8.44
N ARG A 15 7.58 -4.84 8.12
CA ARG A 15 7.30 -3.51 7.56
C ARG A 15 6.80 -3.60 6.12
N GLN A 16 7.37 -4.49 5.32
CA GLN A 16 6.88 -4.77 3.98
C GLN A 16 5.41 -5.22 4.02
N LEU A 17 5.07 -6.09 4.96
CA LEU A 17 3.70 -6.57 5.16
C LEU A 17 2.76 -5.42 5.53
N MET A 18 3.15 -4.60 6.51
CA MET A 18 2.36 -3.45 6.93
C MET A 18 2.09 -2.49 5.77
N ASP A 19 3.14 -2.15 5.03
CA ASP A 19 3.06 -1.19 3.94
C ASP A 19 2.15 -1.71 2.82
N GLN A 20 2.23 -3.00 2.49
CA GLN A 20 1.38 -3.58 1.45
C GLN A 20 -0.08 -3.66 1.89
N VAL A 21 -0.36 -4.02 3.14
CA VAL A 21 -1.74 -4.03 3.65
C VAL A 21 -2.31 -2.60 3.62
N LYS A 22 -1.55 -1.63 4.09
CA LYS A 22 -1.98 -0.22 4.06
C LYS A 22 -2.21 0.27 2.63
N PHE A 23 -1.37 -0.14 1.69
CA PHE A 23 -1.53 0.19 0.27
C PHE A 23 -2.83 -0.41 -0.27
N HIS A 24 -3.13 -1.67 0.02
CA HIS A 24 -4.37 -2.31 -0.41
C HIS A 24 -5.61 -1.65 0.17
N ILE A 25 -5.54 -1.18 1.41
CA ILE A 25 -6.64 -0.42 2.03
C ILE A 25 -6.79 0.94 1.35
N ALA A 26 -5.70 1.66 1.16
CA ALA A 26 -5.73 2.98 0.53
C ALA A 26 -6.22 2.94 -0.92
N SER A 27 -5.86 1.90 -1.66
CA SER A 27 -6.26 1.72 -3.06
C SER A 27 -7.67 1.15 -3.22
N GLY A 28 -8.32 0.72 -2.13
CA GLY A 28 -9.65 0.14 -2.17
C GLY A 28 -9.69 -1.34 -2.51
N LEU A 29 -8.53 -1.99 -2.65
CA LEU A 29 -8.46 -3.45 -2.86
C LEU A 29 -8.94 -4.21 -1.63
N LEU A 30 -8.60 -3.71 -0.44
CA LEU A 30 -9.16 -4.13 0.83
C LEU A 30 -10.15 -3.07 1.31
N LYS A 31 -11.38 -3.49 1.54
CA LYS A 31 -12.49 -2.60 1.94
C LYS A 31 -12.78 -2.75 3.43
N PRO A 32 -13.39 -1.74 4.06
CA PRO A 32 -13.86 -1.87 5.43
C PRO A 32 -14.74 -3.11 5.60
N GLY A 33 -14.47 -3.89 6.64
CA GLY A 33 -15.17 -5.15 6.90
C GLY A 33 -14.52 -6.38 6.27
N ASP A 34 -13.60 -6.22 5.36
CA ASP A 34 -12.86 -7.36 4.80
C ASP A 34 -12.00 -8.00 5.87
N GLU A 35 -11.95 -9.33 5.85
CA GLU A 35 -11.17 -10.12 6.79
C GLU A 35 -9.75 -10.32 6.28
N LEU A 36 -8.77 -10.24 7.19
CA LEU A 36 -7.38 -10.59 6.88
C LEU A 36 -7.18 -12.09 7.13
N PRO A 37 -6.27 -12.71 6.37
CA PRO A 37 -5.91 -14.10 6.65
C PRO A 37 -5.32 -14.24 8.05
N SER A 38 -5.48 -15.42 8.66
CA SER A 38 -4.88 -15.71 9.96
C SER A 38 -3.36 -15.62 9.88
N THR A 39 -2.72 -15.41 11.03
CA THR A 39 -1.27 -15.40 11.14
C THR A 39 -0.66 -16.67 10.57
N ARG A 40 -1.26 -17.83 10.90
CA ARG A 40 -0.81 -19.14 10.42
C ARG A 40 -0.96 -19.26 8.90
N ALA A 41 -2.12 -18.87 8.38
CA ALA A 41 -2.40 -18.98 6.94
C ALA A 41 -1.44 -18.12 6.13
N LEU A 42 -1.24 -16.88 6.54
CA LEU A 42 -0.35 -15.95 5.85
C LEU A 42 1.12 -16.38 5.96
N SER A 43 1.52 -16.88 7.14
CA SER A 43 2.84 -17.46 7.34
C SER A 43 3.11 -18.61 6.38
N SER A 44 2.13 -19.51 6.22
CA SER A 44 2.22 -20.64 5.30
C SER A 44 2.31 -20.18 3.84
N GLN A 45 1.52 -19.20 3.45
CA GLN A 45 1.51 -18.67 2.08
C GLN A 45 2.83 -18.00 1.69
N LEU A 46 3.41 -17.22 2.61
CA LEU A 46 4.60 -16.40 2.33
C LEU A 46 5.91 -17.07 2.70
N GLY A 47 5.88 -18.18 3.43
CA GLY A 47 7.10 -18.78 3.96
C GLY A 47 7.79 -17.89 4.99
N VAL A 48 7.03 -17.09 5.74
CA VAL A 48 7.51 -16.13 6.73
C VAL A 48 7.15 -16.61 8.12
N ASN A 49 8.04 -16.38 9.09
CA ASN A 49 7.81 -16.74 10.48
C ASN A 49 6.49 -16.15 11.00
N PRO A 50 5.63 -16.96 11.66
CA PRO A 50 4.36 -16.48 12.21
C PRO A 50 4.51 -15.28 13.15
N MET A 51 5.60 -15.19 13.90
CA MET A 51 5.85 -14.05 14.79
C MET A 51 6.06 -12.76 14.03
N THR A 52 6.66 -12.82 12.84
CA THR A 52 6.81 -11.66 11.95
C THR A 52 5.45 -11.18 11.47
N ILE A 53 4.55 -12.10 11.11
CA ILE A 53 3.18 -11.79 10.73
C ILE A 53 2.44 -11.14 11.92
N SER A 54 2.55 -11.75 13.11
CA SER A 54 1.93 -11.20 14.34
C SER A 54 2.42 -9.79 14.63
N LYS A 55 3.70 -9.54 14.45
CA LYS A 55 4.27 -8.21 14.65
C LYS A 55 3.66 -7.18 13.68
N ALA A 56 3.56 -7.54 12.41
CA ALA A 56 2.94 -6.68 11.40
C ALA A 56 1.48 -6.39 11.75
N TYR A 57 0.72 -7.41 12.12
CA TYR A 57 -0.69 -7.26 12.48
C TYR A 57 -0.89 -6.41 13.74
N SER A 58 -0.03 -6.58 14.74
CA SER A 58 -0.07 -5.75 15.96
C SER A 58 0.18 -4.27 15.66
N HIS A 59 1.11 -3.98 14.77
CA HIS A 59 1.35 -2.62 14.32
C HIS A 59 0.15 -2.03 13.57
N LEU A 60 -0.48 -2.82 12.70
CA LEU A 60 -1.68 -2.40 11.97
C LEU A 60 -2.86 -2.13 12.92
N GLU A 61 -3.02 -2.94 13.97
CA GLU A 61 -4.01 -2.72 15.01
C GLU A 61 -3.74 -1.40 15.77
N ARG A 62 -2.49 -1.19 16.17
CA ARG A 62 -2.07 0.03 16.85
C ARG A 62 -2.30 1.28 16.00
N ASP A 63 -2.04 1.17 14.69
CA ASP A 63 -2.25 2.27 13.75
C ASP A 63 -3.73 2.49 13.40
N GLY A 64 -4.61 1.63 13.91
CA GLY A 64 -6.05 1.79 13.77
C GLY A 64 -6.63 1.42 12.41
N VAL A 65 -5.85 0.75 11.55
CA VAL A 65 -6.34 0.34 10.22
C VAL A 65 -7.00 -1.03 10.23
N VAL A 66 -6.73 -1.83 11.26
CA VAL A 66 -7.26 -3.18 11.44
C VAL A 66 -7.80 -3.33 12.86
N LYS A 67 -8.88 -4.09 13.02
CA LYS A 67 -9.48 -4.36 14.31
C LYS A 67 -9.37 -5.84 14.64
N ARG A 68 -8.88 -6.14 15.86
CA ARG A 68 -8.87 -7.49 16.39
C ARG A 68 -10.23 -7.85 16.96
N ARG A 69 -10.68 -9.08 16.68
CA ARG A 69 -11.91 -9.64 17.24
C ARG A 69 -11.59 -10.97 17.93
N PRO A 70 -11.97 -11.17 19.20
CA PRO A 70 -11.68 -12.43 19.90
C PRO A 70 -12.27 -13.64 19.16
N GLY A 71 -11.44 -14.65 18.90
CA GLY A 71 -11.87 -15.89 18.24
C GLY A 71 -12.30 -15.75 16.78
N ARG A 72 -12.05 -14.59 16.16
CA ARG A 72 -12.46 -14.30 14.76
C ARG A 72 -11.29 -13.66 13.99
N PRO A 73 -11.30 -13.74 12.65
CA PRO A 73 -10.29 -13.06 11.85
C PRO A 73 -10.31 -11.54 12.09
N ARG A 74 -9.15 -10.92 11.96
CA ARG A 74 -9.04 -9.47 12.01
C ARG A 74 -9.75 -8.87 10.80
N VAL A 75 -10.33 -7.69 10.97
CA VAL A 75 -11.07 -7.01 9.91
C VAL A 75 -10.48 -5.62 9.66
N VAL A 76 -10.60 -5.19 8.42
CA VAL A 76 -10.25 -3.83 8.01
C VAL A 76 -11.26 -2.85 8.61
N ARG A 77 -10.77 -1.79 9.25
CA ARG A 77 -11.62 -0.77 9.85
C ARG A 77 -12.03 0.27 8.82
N ALA A 78 -13.23 0.84 9.02
CA ALA A 78 -13.63 2.02 8.30
C ALA A 78 -12.79 3.21 8.78
N LEU A 79 -12.14 3.91 7.85
CA LEU A 79 -11.37 5.12 8.14
C LEU A 79 -12.23 6.34 7.81
N GLU A 80 -12.08 7.40 8.61
CA GLU A 80 -12.67 8.68 8.26
C GLU A 80 -12.01 9.23 7.00
N GLU A 81 -12.72 10.12 6.29
CA GLU A 81 -12.25 10.67 5.02
C GLU A 81 -10.86 11.30 5.12
N ASN A 82 -10.60 12.05 6.20
CA ASN A 82 -9.31 12.68 6.44
C ASN A 82 -8.21 11.65 6.67
N GLN A 83 -8.49 10.59 7.42
CA GLN A 83 -7.55 9.50 7.67
C GLN A 83 -7.21 8.76 6.38
N LEU A 84 -8.20 8.53 5.53
CA LEU A 84 -8.01 7.87 4.24
C LEU A 84 -7.14 8.73 3.33
N LYS A 85 -7.38 10.04 3.28
CA LYS A 85 -6.56 10.97 2.49
C LYS A 85 -5.12 10.97 2.96
N ASP A 86 -4.89 11.05 4.27
CA ASP A 86 -3.55 11.03 4.85
C ASP A 86 -2.82 9.73 4.53
N SER A 87 -3.54 8.60 4.59
CA SER A 87 -2.99 7.29 4.22
C SER A 87 -2.58 7.25 2.76
N LYS A 88 -3.40 7.78 1.85
CA LYS A 88 -3.10 7.82 0.42
C LYS A 88 -1.85 8.67 0.14
N LEU A 89 -1.75 9.84 0.78
CA LEU A 89 -0.59 10.71 0.61
C LEU A 89 0.68 10.08 1.18
N HIS A 90 0.56 9.38 2.30
CA HIS A 90 1.68 8.63 2.88
C HIS A 90 2.18 7.54 1.91
N GLN A 91 1.26 6.77 1.33
CA GLN A 91 1.61 5.73 0.36
C GLN A 91 2.29 6.33 -0.88
N LEU A 92 1.78 7.44 -1.39
CA LEU A 92 2.41 8.16 -2.49
C LEU A 92 3.83 8.59 -2.13
N ARG A 93 4.00 9.20 -0.95
CA ARG A 93 5.32 9.67 -0.48
C ARG A 93 6.33 8.51 -0.43
N GLU A 94 5.92 7.39 0.15
CA GLU A 94 6.80 6.22 0.27
C GLU A 94 7.13 5.63 -1.10
N SER A 95 6.18 5.62 -2.04
CA SER A 95 6.42 5.17 -3.42
C SER A 95 7.40 6.06 -4.17
N LEU A 96 7.42 7.34 -3.87
CA LEU A 96 8.31 8.30 -4.54
C LEU A 96 9.74 8.31 -4.01
N ARG A 97 9.99 7.82 -2.80
CA ARG A 97 11.35 7.85 -2.21
C ARG A 97 12.42 7.22 -3.11
N PRO A 98 12.23 6.00 -3.64
CA PRO A 98 13.22 5.42 -4.56
C PRO A 98 13.39 6.26 -5.82
N THR A 99 12.33 6.86 -6.32
CA THR A 99 12.36 7.73 -7.51
C THR A 99 13.16 8.99 -7.26
N VAL A 100 13.03 9.59 -6.07
CA VAL A 100 13.84 10.76 -5.68
C VAL A 100 15.33 10.42 -5.69
N THR A 101 15.71 9.24 -5.23
CA THR A 101 17.08 8.76 -5.29
C THR A 101 17.58 8.70 -6.74
N ILE A 102 16.78 8.17 -7.64
CA ILE A 102 17.09 8.07 -9.07
C ILE A 102 17.26 9.47 -9.69
N VAL A 103 16.36 10.40 -9.37
CA VAL A 103 16.44 11.79 -9.84
C VAL A 103 17.78 12.41 -9.44
N ASN A 104 18.20 12.21 -8.19
CA ASN A 104 19.48 12.72 -7.69
C ASN A 104 20.67 12.06 -8.39
N GLN A 105 20.61 10.75 -8.61
CA GLN A 105 21.67 10.00 -9.31
C GLN A 105 21.84 10.46 -10.76
N LEU A 106 20.73 10.76 -11.43
CA LEU A 106 20.74 11.22 -12.82
C LEU A 106 21.10 12.71 -12.95
N GLY A 107 21.11 13.46 -11.86
CA GLY A 107 21.38 14.89 -11.90
C GLY A 107 20.25 15.70 -12.53
N VAL A 108 19.01 15.16 -12.54
CA VAL A 108 17.85 15.87 -13.06
C VAL A 108 17.43 16.97 -12.07
N THR A 109 17.14 18.17 -12.58
CA THR A 109 16.72 19.29 -11.74
C THR A 109 15.31 19.04 -11.17
N LYS A 110 15.02 19.72 -10.05
CA LYS A 110 13.68 19.66 -9.45
C LYS A 110 12.61 20.08 -10.45
N HIS A 111 12.87 21.17 -11.18
CA HIS A 111 11.93 21.69 -12.19
C HIS A 111 11.62 20.63 -13.26
N ASP A 112 12.63 19.98 -13.81
CA ASP A 112 12.45 18.97 -14.84
C ASP A 112 11.78 17.71 -14.28
N ALA A 113 12.16 17.27 -13.08
CA ALA A 113 11.55 16.11 -12.43
C ALA A 113 10.05 16.33 -12.17
N LEU A 114 9.66 17.50 -11.67
CA LEU A 114 8.25 17.84 -11.46
C LEU A 114 7.49 17.91 -12.78
N GLY A 115 8.13 18.43 -13.84
CA GLY A 115 7.55 18.47 -15.18
C GLY A 115 7.24 17.09 -15.73
N VAL A 116 8.16 16.13 -15.58
CA VAL A 116 7.94 14.74 -15.99
C VAL A 116 6.79 14.10 -15.22
N PHE A 117 6.73 14.32 -13.91
CA PHE A 117 5.65 13.78 -13.07
C PHE A 117 4.29 14.35 -13.48
N ASP A 118 4.21 15.65 -13.70
CA ASP A 118 3.00 16.32 -14.16
C ASP A 118 2.54 15.78 -15.52
N GLU A 119 3.47 15.61 -16.45
CA GLU A 119 3.21 15.03 -17.78
C GLU A 119 2.63 13.62 -17.68
N LEU A 120 3.23 12.76 -16.85
CA LEU A 120 2.75 11.39 -16.66
C LEU A 120 1.36 11.35 -16.03
N LEU A 121 1.07 12.21 -15.08
CA LEU A 121 -0.26 12.31 -14.47
C LEU A 121 -1.31 12.71 -15.50
N SER A 122 -0.99 13.64 -16.39
CA SER A 122 -1.89 14.09 -17.44
C SER A 122 -2.15 12.99 -18.47
N ASP A 123 -1.14 12.24 -18.88
CA ASP A 123 -1.26 11.13 -19.82
C ASP A 123 -2.11 9.99 -19.25
N GLU A 124 -1.90 9.61 -18.00
CA GLU A 124 -2.69 8.58 -17.32
C GLU A 124 -4.15 8.98 -17.21
N ASN A 125 -4.45 10.22 -16.85
CA ASN A 125 -5.81 10.74 -16.78
C ASN A 125 -6.50 10.70 -18.14
N THR A 126 -5.80 11.04 -19.20
CA THR A 126 -6.31 10.98 -20.57
C THR A 126 -6.62 9.53 -20.98
N SER A 127 -5.74 8.59 -20.66
CA SER A 127 -5.95 7.17 -20.93
C SER A 127 -7.13 6.59 -20.15
N ALA A 128 -7.27 6.95 -18.88
CA ALA A 128 -8.38 6.53 -18.03
C ALA A 128 -9.72 7.05 -18.55
N THR A 129 -9.80 8.33 -18.96
CA THR A 129 -10.98 8.94 -19.53
C THR A 129 -11.40 8.25 -20.84
N LYS A 130 -10.44 7.93 -21.70
CA LYS A 130 -10.70 7.20 -22.95
C LYS A 130 -11.24 5.80 -22.71
N ALA A 131 -10.73 5.10 -21.69
CA ALA A 131 -11.17 3.76 -21.32
C ALA A 131 -12.62 3.78 -20.82
N GLU A 132 -13.02 4.80 -20.05
CA GLU A 132 -14.38 4.98 -19.57
C GLU A 132 -15.34 5.31 -20.72
N GLU A 133 -14.95 6.17 -21.64
CA GLU A 133 -15.75 6.51 -22.82
C GLU A 133 -15.92 5.29 -23.75
N GLY A 134 -14.91 4.45 -23.87
CA GLY A 134 -14.96 3.23 -24.66
C GLY A 134 -15.85 2.14 -24.08
N GLY A 135 -16.22 2.22 -22.81
CA GLY A 135 -17.09 1.27 -22.11
C GLY A 135 -18.59 1.49 -22.30
N GLU A 136 -19.00 2.60 -22.89
CA GLU A 136 -20.41 2.96 -23.09
C GLU A 136 -20.98 2.54 -24.45
N THR A 137 -20.21 1.86 -25.24
CA THR A 137 -20.68 1.25 -26.48
C THR A 137 -20.88 -0.23 -26.29
#